data_c3c7c80751dd215ab01866ae6d51ecdb
#
_entry.id   c3c7c80751dd215ab01866ae6d51ecdb
#
_cell.length_a   1.000
_cell.length_b   1.000
_cell.length_c   1.000
_cell.angle_alpha   90.00
_cell.angle_beta   90.00
_cell.angle_gamma   90.00
#
_symmetry.space_group_name_H-M   'P 1'
#
loop_
_entity.id
_entity.type
_entity.pdbx_description
1 polymer ?
#
loop_
_entity_poly.entity_id
_entity_poly.type
_entity_poly.pdbx_seq_one_letter_code
_entity_poly.pdbx_strand_id
1 'polypeptide(L)'
;MSAAGALAISSVAARALAKPKERVIKVIAKKFVYVPNEIRVKQGETVVLQFTAPEVPMGFSLPDFAVRADIMPGKVTTLRLTPDKTGSFDFLCDVFCGSGHEDMNGKLIVS
;
A
#
# COMPACT_ATOMS: atom_id res chain seq x y z
N MET A 1 35.37 -33.32 -1.15
CA MET A 1 34.24 -34.04 -0.71
C MET A 1 33.27 -33.24 0.09
N SER A 2 33.57 -32.87 1.28
CA SER A 2 32.68 -32.08 2.06
C SER A 2 32.43 -30.68 1.52
N ALA A 3 33.32 -30.14 0.74
CA ALA A 3 33.18 -28.82 0.18
C ALA A 3 31.93 -28.67 -0.74
N ALA A 4 31.63 -29.68 -1.51
CA ALA A 4 30.49 -29.65 -2.41
C ALA A 4 29.18 -29.62 -1.65
N GLY A 5 29.10 -30.39 -0.58
CA GLY A 5 27.91 -30.41 0.26
C GLY A 5 27.68 -29.07 0.96
N ALA A 6 28.73 -28.44 1.42
CA ALA A 6 28.65 -27.16 2.08
C ALA A 6 28.12 -26.07 1.14
N LEU A 7 28.57 -26.08 -0.12
CA LEU A 7 28.11 -25.12 -1.10
C LEU A 7 26.62 -25.28 -1.40
N ALA A 8 26.14 -26.49 -1.52
CA ALA A 8 24.73 -26.76 -1.76
C ALA A 8 23.85 -26.27 -0.61
N ILE A 9 24.26 -26.49 0.63
CA ILE A 9 23.56 -26.04 1.80
C ILE A 9 23.53 -24.52 1.85
N SER A 10 24.63 -23.88 1.56
CA SER A 10 24.73 -22.43 1.56
C SER A 10 23.78 -21.81 0.54
N SER A 11 23.66 -22.38 -0.63
CA SER A 11 22.77 -21.90 -1.67
C SER A 11 21.30 -22.00 -1.24
N VAL A 12 20.90 -23.10 -0.63
CA VAL A 12 19.53 -23.27 -0.15
C VAL A 12 19.23 -22.28 0.99
N ALA A 13 20.15 -22.09 1.90
CA ALA A 13 19.98 -21.17 3.00
C ALA A 13 19.81 -19.73 2.51
N ALA A 14 20.58 -19.31 1.53
CA ALA A 14 20.47 -17.98 0.97
C ALA A 14 19.10 -17.75 0.36
N ARG A 15 18.58 -18.73 -0.35
CA ARG A 15 17.25 -18.62 -0.95
C ARG A 15 16.15 -18.57 0.10
N ALA A 16 16.25 -19.35 1.16
CA ALA A 16 15.27 -19.40 2.21
C ALA A 16 15.22 -18.09 3.01
N LEU A 17 16.34 -17.38 3.08
CA LEU A 17 16.44 -16.12 3.79
C LEU A 17 16.06 -14.90 2.95
N ALA A 18 15.83 -15.09 1.65
CA ALA A 18 15.43 -13.98 0.80
C ALA A 18 14.07 -13.46 1.22
N LYS A 19 13.97 -12.16 1.42
CA LYS A 19 12.73 -11.52 1.79
C LYS A 19 11.78 -11.43 0.58
N PRO A 20 10.48 -11.59 0.78
CA PRO A 20 9.53 -11.34 -0.28
C PRO A 20 9.67 -9.92 -0.79
N LYS A 21 9.53 -9.75 -2.09
CA LYS A 21 9.62 -8.45 -2.72
C LYS A 21 8.37 -7.64 -2.37
N GLU A 22 8.57 -6.46 -1.86
CA GLU A 22 7.47 -5.53 -1.58
C GLU A 22 7.22 -4.68 -2.82
N ARG A 23 5.96 -4.51 -3.14
CA ARG A 23 5.56 -3.67 -4.26
C ARG A 23 5.21 -2.28 -3.78
N VAL A 24 5.82 -1.26 -4.39
CA VAL A 24 5.56 0.13 -4.08
C VAL A 24 4.52 0.68 -5.03
N ILE A 25 3.47 1.27 -4.49
CA ILE A 25 2.40 1.89 -5.26
C ILE A 25 2.32 3.35 -4.86
N LYS A 26 2.52 4.24 -5.82
CA LYS A 26 2.43 5.68 -5.59
C LYS A 26 1.01 6.15 -5.81
N VAL A 27 0.47 6.87 -4.83
CA VAL A 27 -0.90 7.39 -4.88
C VAL A 27 -0.86 8.89 -4.64
N ILE A 28 -1.47 9.64 -5.53
CA ILE A 28 -1.58 11.08 -5.40
C ILE A 28 -2.99 11.41 -4.90
N ALA A 29 -3.08 12.13 -3.80
CA ALA A 29 -4.35 12.59 -3.25
C ALA A 29 -4.53 14.07 -3.59
N LYS A 30 -5.34 14.34 -4.60
CA LYS A 30 -5.67 15.71 -5.04
C LYS A 30 -7.10 16.03 -4.62
N LYS A 31 -7.53 17.25 -4.85
CA LYS A 31 -8.91 17.65 -4.70
C LYS A 31 -9.71 17.05 -5.86
N PHE A 32 -10.46 16.22 -5.66
CA PHE A 32 -11.13 15.38 -4.71
C PHE A 32 -11.08 13.98 -5.29
N VAL A 33 -9.88 13.51 -5.54
CA VAL A 33 -9.64 12.26 -6.25
C VAL A 33 -8.32 11.65 -5.80
N TYR A 34 -8.28 10.31 -5.74
CA TYR A 34 -7.03 9.57 -5.62
C TYR A 34 -6.58 9.13 -7.01
N VAL A 35 -5.29 9.22 -7.28
CA VAL A 35 -4.73 8.74 -8.54
C VAL A 35 -3.60 7.76 -8.24
N PRO A 36 -3.77 6.46 -8.50
CA PRO A 36 -4.96 5.80 -9.01
C PRO A 36 -6.08 5.70 -7.96
N ASN A 37 -7.31 5.58 -8.40
CA ASN A 37 -8.45 5.37 -7.52
C ASN A 37 -8.87 3.90 -7.44
N GLU A 38 -8.17 3.02 -8.12
CA GLU A 38 -8.36 1.59 -8.03
C GLU A 38 -6.99 0.93 -7.91
N ILE A 39 -6.79 0.20 -6.83
CA ILE A 39 -5.52 -0.45 -6.52
C ILE A 39 -5.77 -1.94 -6.49
N ARG A 40 -5.05 -2.69 -7.34
CA ARG A 40 -5.21 -4.14 -7.43
C ARG A 40 -4.00 -4.84 -6.83
N VAL A 41 -4.25 -5.70 -5.87
CA VAL A 41 -3.20 -6.43 -5.17
C VAL A 41 -3.63 -7.88 -4.96
N LYS A 42 -2.70 -8.71 -4.54
CA LYS A 42 -2.98 -10.12 -4.23
C LYS A 42 -3.03 -10.33 -2.73
N GLN A 43 -3.85 -11.27 -2.31
CA GLN A 43 -3.91 -11.70 -0.92
C GLN A 43 -2.53 -12.16 -0.47
N GLY A 44 -2.09 -11.67 0.68
CA GLY A 44 -0.78 -12.01 1.24
C GLY A 44 0.39 -11.24 0.65
N GLU A 45 0.17 -10.44 -0.38
CA GLU A 45 1.20 -9.58 -0.96
C GLU A 45 1.41 -8.36 -0.08
N THR A 46 2.67 -8.06 0.26
CA THR A 46 2.96 -6.83 0.99
C THR A 46 3.14 -5.69 0.00
N VAL A 47 2.34 -4.66 0.16
CA VAL A 47 2.43 -3.46 -0.67
C VAL A 47 2.76 -2.26 0.19
N VAL A 48 3.52 -1.34 -0.37
CA VAL A 48 3.91 -0.09 0.26
C VAL A 48 3.22 1.03 -0.49
N LEU A 49 2.23 1.65 0.12
CA LEU A 49 1.51 2.76 -0.48
C LEU A 49 2.25 4.05 -0.12
N GLN A 50 2.66 4.78 -1.13
CA GLN A 50 3.34 6.07 -0.96
C GLN A 50 2.41 7.17 -1.41
N PHE A 51 1.91 7.95 -0.45
CA PHE A 51 0.93 9.00 -0.71
C PHE A 51 1.60 10.36 -0.76
N THR A 52 1.14 11.17 -1.71
CA THR A 52 1.47 12.61 -1.75
C THR A 52 0.19 13.40 -1.90
N ALA A 53 0.17 14.60 -1.32
CA ALA A 53 -0.97 15.52 -1.42
C ALA A 53 -0.43 16.87 -1.87
N PRO A 54 -0.45 17.18 -3.19
CA PRO A 54 0.20 18.40 -3.69
C PRO A 54 -0.53 19.68 -3.35
N GLU A 55 -1.79 19.62 -2.97
CA GLU A 55 -2.61 20.83 -2.81
C GLU A 55 -2.92 21.18 -1.36
N VAL A 56 -3.50 20.25 -0.62
CA VAL A 56 -3.97 20.46 0.76
C VAL A 56 -3.76 19.18 1.55
N PRO A 57 -3.77 19.26 2.89
CA PRO A 57 -3.76 18.04 3.70
C PRO A 57 -4.96 17.17 3.39
N MET A 58 -4.73 15.89 3.31
CA MET A 58 -5.74 14.88 3.03
C MET A 58 -5.57 13.68 3.93
N GLY A 59 -6.51 12.76 3.90
CA GLY A 59 -6.44 11.52 4.65
C GLY A 59 -6.67 10.34 3.75
N PHE A 60 -6.32 9.18 4.23
CA PHE A 60 -6.61 7.90 3.60
C PHE A 60 -7.13 6.98 4.69
N SER A 61 -8.30 6.43 4.48
CA SER A 61 -8.89 5.47 5.42
C SER A 61 -9.33 4.24 4.67
N LEU A 62 -8.92 3.09 5.15
CA LEU A 62 -9.33 1.78 4.61
C LEU A 62 -9.98 1.02 5.78
N PRO A 63 -11.28 1.27 6.05
CA PRO A 63 -11.93 0.76 7.25
C PRO A 63 -11.94 -0.75 7.38
N ASP A 64 -12.07 -1.47 6.27
CA ASP A 64 -12.12 -2.93 6.29
C ASP A 64 -10.82 -3.57 6.76
N PHE A 65 -9.73 -2.81 6.78
CA PHE A 65 -8.44 -3.28 7.30
C PHE A 65 -8.00 -2.48 8.53
N ALA A 66 -8.85 -1.59 9.02
CA ALA A 66 -8.61 -0.77 10.20
C ALA A 66 -7.29 0.04 10.12
N VAL A 67 -6.98 0.57 8.94
CA VAL A 67 -5.79 1.39 8.72
C VAL A 67 -6.16 2.74 8.16
N ARG A 68 -5.35 3.73 8.49
CA ARG A 68 -5.48 5.08 7.98
C ARG A 68 -4.14 5.80 8.00
N ALA A 69 -4.06 6.89 7.25
CA ALA A 69 -2.88 7.74 7.22
C ALA A 69 -3.26 9.18 6.94
N ASP A 70 -2.49 10.11 7.52
CA ASP A 70 -2.57 11.53 7.17
C ASP A 70 -1.59 11.82 6.04
N ILE A 71 -2.05 12.55 5.04
CA ILE A 71 -1.23 12.89 3.87
C ILE A 71 -1.02 14.39 3.86
N MET A 72 0.21 14.82 4.08
CA MET A 72 0.53 16.24 4.22
C MET A 72 1.29 16.75 2.99
N PRO A 73 1.00 17.98 2.53
CA PRO A 73 1.75 18.57 1.43
C PRO A 73 3.24 18.67 1.75
N GLY A 74 4.06 18.38 0.76
CA GLY A 74 5.51 18.46 0.90
C GLY A 74 6.16 17.25 1.52
N LYS A 75 5.39 16.22 1.83
CA LYS A 75 5.90 14.99 2.44
C LYS A 75 5.34 13.77 1.71
N VAL A 76 6.09 12.67 1.78
CA VAL A 76 5.60 11.36 1.33
C VAL A 76 5.16 10.60 2.57
N THR A 77 3.90 10.18 2.59
CA THR A 77 3.37 9.34 3.66
C THR A 77 3.36 7.91 3.19
N THR A 78 3.94 7.03 3.97
CA THR A 78 4.08 5.61 3.61
C THR A 78 3.20 4.75 4.50
N LEU A 79 2.44 3.86 3.87
CA LEU A 79 1.60 2.90 4.57
C LEU A 79 1.88 1.52 4.02
N ARG A 80 2.33 0.60 4.87
CA ARG A 80 2.61 -0.78 4.50
C ARG A 80 1.39 -1.64 4.80
N LEU A 81 0.97 -2.45 3.84
CA LEU A 81 -0.25 -3.24 3.95
C LEU A 81 -0.03 -4.64 3.37
N THR A 82 -0.46 -5.64 4.12
CA THR A 82 -0.49 -7.03 3.65
C THR A 82 -1.93 -7.53 3.77
N PRO A 83 -2.73 -7.45 2.70
CA PRO A 83 -4.13 -7.84 2.80
C PRO A 83 -4.28 -9.32 3.06
N ASP A 84 -5.11 -9.67 4.01
CA ASP A 84 -5.34 -11.06 4.44
C ASP A 84 -6.69 -11.62 3.97
N LYS A 85 -7.45 -10.84 3.24
CA LYS A 85 -8.76 -11.27 2.73
C LYS A 85 -8.99 -10.71 1.33
N THR A 86 -9.70 -11.48 0.52
CA THR A 86 -10.01 -11.11 -0.86
C THR A 86 -11.32 -10.32 -0.91
N GLY A 87 -11.48 -9.53 -1.95
CA GLY A 87 -12.69 -8.75 -2.19
C GLY A 87 -12.38 -7.36 -2.70
N SER A 88 -13.41 -6.54 -2.72
CA SER A 88 -13.32 -5.13 -3.10
C SER A 88 -13.61 -4.30 -1.87
N PHE A 89 -12.68 -3.44 -1.49
CA PHE A 89 -12.76 -2.66 -0.27
C PHE A 89 -12.63 -1.18 -0.58
N ASP A 90 -13.51 -0.39 0.00
CA ASP A 90 -13.51 1.06 -0.24
C ASP A 90 -12.46 1.74 0.62
N PHE A 91 -11.73 2.69 0.03
CA PHE A 91 -10.96 3.65 0.79
C PHE A 91 -11.49 5.05 0.53
N LEU A 92 -11.29 5.93 1.47
CA LEU A 92 -11.88 7.27 1.42
C LEU A 92 -11.01 8.29 2.14
N CYS A 93 -11.26 9.56 1.85
CA CYS A 93 -10.65 10.66 2.57
C CYS A 93 -11.44 10.91 3.84
N ASP A 94 -10.79 10.78 4.99
CA ASP A 94 -11.41 10.96 6.30
C ASP A 94 -11.07 12.30 6.95
N VAL A 95 -10.47 13.22 6.20
CA VAL A 95 -10.12 14.57 6.65
C VAL A 95 -10.89 15.55 5.78
N PHE A 96 -11.50 16.55 6.39
CA PHE A 96 -12.20 17.58 5.62
C PHE A 96 -11.17 18.41 4.86
N CYS A 97 -11.18 18.31 3.55
CA CYS A 97 -10.22 18.98 2.68
C CYS A 97 -10.89 19.97 1.70
N GLY A 98 -12.18 20.25 1.92
CA GLY A 98 -12.93 21.18 1.09
C GLY A 98 -14.26 20.59 0.66
N SER A 99 -15.07 21.38 -0.03
CA SER A 99 -16.35 20.93 -0.57
C SER A 99 -16.11 19.84 -1.61
N GLY A 100 -16.76 18.71 -1.49
CA GLY A 100 -16.59 17.57 -2.38
C GLY A 100 -15.72 16.44 -1.82
N HIS A 101 -15.15 16.59 -0.63
CA HIS A 101 -14.29 15.56 -0.06
C HIS A 101 -15.06 14.26 0.21
N GLU A 102 -16.35 14.33 0.43
CA GLU A 102 -17.21 13.17 0.67
C GLU A 102 -17.31 12.24 -0.56
N ASP A 103 -17.00 12.76 -1.73
CA ASP A 103 -16.98 11.97 -2.96
C ASP A 103 -15.58 11.42 -3.28
N MET A 104 -14.61 11.74 -2.45
CA MET A 104 -13.23 11.32 -2.66
C MET A 104 -13.01 9.91 -2.13
N ASN A 105 -13.09 8.94 -3.01
CA ASN A 105 -12.95 7.54 -2.63
C ASN A 105 -12.29 6.73 -3.74
N GLY A 106 -11.99 5.49 -3.44
CA GLY A 106 -11.45 4.53 -4.38
C GLY A 106 -11.66 3.11 -3.87
N LYS A 107 -11.09 2.16 -4.59
CA LYS A 107 -11.24 0.75 -4.25
C LYS A 107 -9.91 0.03 -4.22
N LEU A 108 -9.74 -0.77 -3.18
CA LEU A 108 -8.66 -1.75 -3.10
C LEU A 108 -9.26 -3.10 -3.49
N ILE A 109 -8.75 -3.70 -4.55
CA ILE A 109 -9.23 -4.99 -5.04
C ILE A 109 -8.17 -6.03 -4.73
N VAL A 110 -8.53 -7.00 -3.89
CA VAL A 110 -7.63 -8.07 -3.46
C VAL A 110 -8.08 -9.38 -4.08
N SER A 111 -7.22 -10.00 -4.81
CA SER A 111 -7.52 -11.27 -5.49
C SER A 111 -6.69 -12.44 -5.01
#